data_1268be21e022362373868ed5c1b33640
#
_entry.id   1268be21e022362373868ed5c1b33640
#
_cell.length_a   1.000
_cell.length_b   1.000
_cell.length_c   1.000
_cell.angle_alpha   90.00
_cell.angle_beta   90.00
_cell.angle_gamma   90.00
#
_symmetry.space_group_name_H-M   'P 1'
#
loop_
_entity.id
_entity.type
_entity.pdbx_description
1 polymer ?
#
loop_
_entity_poly.entity_id
_entity_poly.type
_entity_poly.pdbx_seq_one_letter_code
_entity_poly.pdbx_strand_id
1 'polypeptide(L)'
;MSSTTNAEIARADGNLRIALLLGIANWFLFLDHIPHNFVSALTMRNFGFSGATDLFVFIGGYAVTLFYAQMALERGFLVAATRIFKRVWQLYTAYIVLFVIYVELISYVAARTAAPEIISEFNITGFIDHPVRTLIYGLFLQAKPLNLDVLQLIIALMAFQPIVIFGLLYVPNATLLASVALYAAARVLDW
;
A
#
# COMPACT_ATOMS: atom_id res chain seq x y z
N MET A 1 12.31 -15.31 -36.41
CA MET A 1 11.00 -14.72 -36.03
C MET A 1 10.31 -15.46 -34.87
N SER A 2 10.61 -16.73 -34.57
CA SER A 2 9.89 -17.49 -33.51
C SER A 2 10.32 -17.22 -32.06
N SER A 3 11.59 -16.91 -31.79
CA SER A 3 12.08 -16.73 -30.41
C SER A 3 11.65 -15.41 -29.75
N THR A 4 11.58 -14.34 -30.51
CA THR A 4 11.10 -13.03 -30.03
C THR A 4 9.61 -13.06 -29.70
N THR A 5 8.81 -13.69 -30.57
CA THR A 5 7.37 -13.85 -30.37
C THR A 5 7.06 -14.69 -29.13
N ASN A 6 7.80 -15.78 -28.89
CA ASN A 6 7.61 -16.61 -27.69
C ASN A 6 8.00 -15.85 -26.40
N ALA A 7 9.03 -15.03 -26.43
CA ALA A 7 9.43 -14.20 -25.29
C ALA A 7 8.40 -13.08 -24.97
N GLU A 8 7.80 -12.49 -26.00
CA GLU A 8 6.72 -11.51 -25.84
C GLU A 8 5.45 -12.14 -25.26
N ILE A 9 5.05 -13.32 -25.75
CA ILE A 9 3.92 -14.07 -25.21
C ILE A 9 4.16 -14.44 -23.75
N ALA A 10 5.33 -14.96 -23.40
CA ALA A 10 5.66 -15.32 -22.03
C ALA A 10 5.67 -14.11 -21.08
N ARG A 11 6.10 -12.93 -21.55
CA ARG A 11 5.99 -11.68 -20.79
C ARG A 11 4.54 -11.25 -20.58
N ALA A 12 3.72 -11.31 -21.63
CA ALA A 12 2.31 -10.97 -21.56
C ALA A 12 1.57 -11.88 -20.57
N ASP A 13 1.83 -13.18 -20.60
CA ASP A 13 1.28 -14.16 -19.66
C ASP A 13 1.72 -13.88 -18.21
N GLY A 14 2.99 -13.56 -17.99
CA GLY A 14 3.51 -13.17 -16.68
C GLY A 14 2.81 -11.92 -16.12
N ASN A 15 2.67 -10.90 -16.93
CA ASN A 15 1.97 -9.67 -16.54
C ASN A 15 0.49 -9.89 -16.24
N LEU A 16 -0.18 -10.76 -17.03
CA LEU A 16 -1.57 -11.12 -16.80
C LEU A 16 -1.77 -11.85 -15.46
N ARG A 17 -0.89 -12.80 -15.15
CA ARG A 17 -0.93 -13.54 -13.87
C ARG A 17 -0.75 -12.61 -12.68
N ILE A 18 0.20 -11.69 -12.73
CA ILE A 18 0.44 -10.70 -11.67
C ILE A 18 -0.79 -9.78 -11.51
N ALA A 19 -1.35 -9.30 -12.62
CA ALA A 19 -2.55 -8.45 -12.59
C ALA A 19 -3.75 -9.19 -12.00
N LEU A 20 -3.95 -10.47 -12.32
CA LEU A 20 -5.01 -11.30 -11.78
C LEU A 20 -4.83 -11.54 -10.28
N LEU A 21 -3.61 -11.87 -9.83
CA LEU A 21 -3.31 -12.05 -8.41
C LEU A 21 -3.52 -10.75 -7.62
N LEU A 22 -3.11 -9.61 -8.18
CA LEU A 22 -3.33 -8.30 -7.57
C LEU A 22 -4.82 -7.97 -7.48
N GLY A 23 -5.60 -8.30 -8.51
CA GLY A 23 -7.06 -8.15 -8.50
C GLY A 23 -7.73 -9.00 -7.42
N ILE A 24 -7.34 -10.26 -7.27
CA ILE A 24 -7.82 -11.16 -6.21
C ILE A 24 -7.43 -10.62 -4.83
N ALA A 25 -6.18 -10.21 -4.64
CA ALA A 25 -5.73 -9.64 -3.37
C ALA A 25 -6.52 -8.36 -2.99
N ASN A 26 -6.83 -7.51 -3.97
CA ASN A 26 -7.66 -6.33 -3.76
C ASN A 26 -9.10 -6.69 -3.38
N TRP A 27 -9.68 -7.72 -3.99
CA TRP A 27 -10.99 -8.26 -3.61
C TRP A 27 -10.99 -8.81 -2.19
N PHE A 28 -9.98 -9.57 -1.80
CA PHE A 28 -9.86 -10.08 -0.44
C PHE A 28 -9.72 -8.94 0.57
N LEU A 29 -8.90 -7.93 0.25
CA LEU A 29 -8.75 -6.73 1.05
C LEU A 29 -10.10 -6.01 1.25
N PHE A 30 -10.88 -5.83 0.19
CA PHE A 30 -12.20 -5.23 0.27
C PHE A 30 -13.16 -6.05 1.13
N LEU A 31 -13.20 -7.37 0.95
CA LEU A 31 -14.07 -8.26 1.72
C LEU A 31 -13.71 -8.27 3.21
N ASP A 32 -12.43 -8.23 3.56
CA ASP A 32 -11.96 -8.21 4.95
C ASP A 32 -12.33 -6.90 5.69
N HIS A 33 -12.61 -5.83 4.96
CA HIS A 33 -13.04 -4.55 5.53
C HIS A 33 -14.57 -4.43 5.72
N ILE A 34 -15.36 -5.39 5.26
CA ILE A 34 -16.81 -5.42 5.48
C ILE A 34 -17.11 -6.25 6.74
N PRO A 35 -17.60 -5.63 7.84
CA PRO A 35 -17.93 -6.36 9.06
C PRO A 35 -19.04 -7.38 8.82
N HIS A 36 -19.01 -8.48 9.55
CA HIS A 36 -20.04 -9.55 9.53
C HIS A 36 -20.31 -10.16 8.15
N ASN A 37 -19.33 -10.13 7.27
CA ASN A 37 -19.43 -10.67 5.93
C ASN A 37 -19.06 -12.18 5.92
N PHE A 38 -20.01 -13.06 5.59
CA PHE A 38 -19.74 -14.50 5.51
C PHE A 38 -18.73 -14.87 4.41
N VAL A 39 -18.62 -14.06 3.35
CA VAL A 39 -17.67 -14.29 2.25
C VAL A 39 -16.22 -14.07 2.72
N SER A 40 -16.01 -13.28 3.78
CA SER A 40 -14.67 -13.11 4.39
C SER A 40 -14.11 -14.42 4.94
N ALA A 41 -14.96 -15.43 5.18
CA ALA A 41 -14.51 -16.78 5.56
C ALA A 41 -13.70 -17.47 4.43
N LEU A 42 -13.85 -17.03 3.18
CA LEU A 42 -13.11 -17.55 2.03
C LEU A 42 -11.79 -16.79 1.76
N THR A 43 -11.53 -15.69 2.49
CA THR A 43 -10.30 -14.92 2.33
C THR A 43 -9.11 -15.61 3.00
N MET A 44 -7.90 -15.24 2.59
CA MET A 44 -6.64 -15.76 3.12
C MET A 44 -6.50 -15.59 4.65
N ARG A 45 -7.21 -14.65 5.25
CA ARG A 45 -7.21 -14.39 6.69
C ARG A 45 -7.54 -15.63 7.51
N ASN A 46 -8.38 -16.53 6.98
CA ASN A 46 -8.83 -17.73 7.70
C ASN A 46 -8.02 -18.98 7.36
N PHE A 47 -7.24 -18.98 6.27
CA PHE A 47 -6.51 -20.16 5.79
C PHE A 47 -4.99 -19.98 5.79
N GLY A 48 -4.49 -18.74 5.95
CA GLY A 48 -3.08 -18.42 5.84
C GLY A 48 -2.48 -17.82 7.12
N PHE A 49 -1.15 -17.71 7.12
CA PHE A 49 -0.38 -17.01 8.15
C PHE A 49 -0.30 -15.49 7.89
N SER A 50 -0.88 -15.00 6.78
CA SER A 50 -0.85 -13.59 6.37
C SER A 50 -2.26 -13.12 5.99
N GLY A 51 -2.55 -11.85 6.27
CA GLY A 51 -3.80 -11.21 5.90
C GLY A 51 -3.86 -10.81 4.41
N ALA A 52 -5.03 -10.41 3.94
CA ALA A 52 -5.21 -9.92 2.58
C ALA A 52 -4.37 -8.66 2.31
N THR A 53 -4.15 -7.82 3.31
CA THR A 53 -3.29 -6.64 3.24
C THR A 53 -1.84 -7.01 2.93
N ASP A 54 -1.30 -8.02 3.62
CA ASP A 54 0.09 -8.47 3.40
C ASP A 54 0.27 -9.02 1.99
N LEU A 55 -0.70 -9.83 1.52
CA LEU A 55 -0.71 -10.35 0.17
C LEU A 55 -0.76 -9.23 -0.87
N PHE A 56 -1.65 -8.25 -0.67
CA PHE A 56 -1.80 -7.09 -1.55
C PHE A 56 -0.52 -6.24 -1.62
N VAL A 57 0.09 -5.96 -0.47
CA VAL A 57 1.34 -5.20 -0.39
C VAL A 57 2.50 -5.95 -1.05
N PHE A 58 2.61 -7.26 -0.81
CA PHE A 58 3.66 -8.10 -1.41
C PHE A 58 3.55 -8.15 -2.93
N ILE A 59 2.38 -8.54 -3.46
CA ILE A 59 2.17 -8.65 -4.93
C ILE A 59 2.23 -7.27 -5.58
N GLY A 60 1.67 -6.24 -4.93
CA GLY A 60 1.73 -4.86 -5.41
C GLY A 60 3.15 -4.33 -5.48
N GLY A 61 3.95 -4.57 -4.43
CA GLY A 61 5.37 -4.21 -4.41
C GLY A 61 6.17 -4.89 -5.50
N TYR A 62 5.94 -6.19 -5.72
CA TYR A 62 6.56 -6.95 -6.79
C TYR A 62 6.19 -6.41 -8.18
N ALA A 63 4.90 -6.18 -8.45
CA ALA A 63 4.40 -5.65 -9.72
C ALA A 63 4.95 -4.26 -10.02
N VAL A 64 4.95 -3.37 -9.03
CA VAL A 64 5.47 -2.00 -9.13
C VAL A 64 6.97 -2.01 -9.41
N THR A 65 7.73 -2.86 -8.68
CA THR A 65 9.18 -2.98 -8.88
C THR A 65 9.50 -3.46 -10.28
N LEU A 66 8.82 -4.51 -10.78
CA LEU A 66 9.03 -5.00 -12.14
C LEU A 66 8.77 -3.93 -13.20
N PHE A 67 7.62 -3.25 -13.09
CA PHE A 67 7.21 -2.22 -14.05
C PHE A 67 8.21 -1.07 -14.11
N TYR A 68 8.60 -0.52 -12.95
CA TYR A 68 9.51 0.63 -12.92
C TYR A 68 10.98 0.24 -13.13
N ALA A 69 11.41 -0.98 -12.77
CA ALA A 69 12.73 -1.47 -13.10
C ALA A 69 12.89 -1.66 -14.63
N GLN A 70 11.89 -2.22 -15.31
CA GLN A 70 11.89 -2.29 -16.78
C GLN A 70 11.94 -0.89 -17.40
N MET A 71 11.15 0.05 -16.90
CA MET A 71 11.19 1.44 -17.36
C MET A 71 12.56 2.09 -17.14
N ALA A 72 13.20 1.81 -15.99
CA ALA A 72 14.54 2.33 -15.69
C ALA A 72 15.60 1.79 -16.66
N LEU A 73 15.49 0.51 -17.07
CA LEU A 73 16.38 -0.10 -18.06
C LEU A 73 16.12 0.43 -19.47
N GLU A 74 14.86 0.65 -19.86
CA GLU A 74 14.51 1.07 -21.22
C GLU A 74 14.66 2.59 -21.44
N ARG A 75 14.31 3.41 -20.44
CA ARG A 75 14.21 4.88 -20.57
C ARG A 75 15.12 5.65 -19.63
N GLY A 76 15.88 4.94 -18.80
CA GLY A 76 16.76 5.51 -17.79
C GLY A 76 16.12 5.69 -16.43
N PHE A 77 16.96 5.58 -15.39
CA PHE A 77 16.56 5.60 -13.99
C PHE A 77 15.82 6.89 -13.60
N LEU A 78 16.28 8.06 -14.04
CA LEU A 78 15.67 9.34 -13.70
C LEU A 78 14.22 9.45 -14.19
N VAL A 79 13.93 8.90 -15.37
CA VAL A 79 12.55 8.86 -15.91
C VAL A 79 11.66 7.99 -15.08
N ALA A 80 12.13 6.81 -14.67
CA ALA A 80 11.40 5.93 -13.79
C ALA A 80 11.15 6.56 -12.42
N ALA A 81 12.18 7.12 -11.79
CA ALA A 81 12.08 7.79 -10.50
C ALA A 81 11.09 8.97 -10.52
N THR A 82 11.14 9.81 -11.54
CA THR A 82 10.20 10.94 -11.70
C THR A 82 8.75 10.45 -11.80
N ARG A 83 8.50 9.35 -12.51
CA ARG A 83 7.16 8.78 -12.63
C ARG A 83 6.68 8.17 -11.30
N ILE A 84 7.58 7.53 -10.55
CA ILE A 84 7.25 7.02 -9.19
C ILE A 84 6.85 8.18 -8.30
N PHE A 85 7.65 9.25 -8.22
CA PHE A 85 7.32 10.42 -7.38
C PHE A 85 6.03 11.11 -7.81
N LYS A 86 5.76 11.20 -9.11
CA LYS A 86 4.45 11.68 -9.59
C LYS A 86 3.31 10.81 -9.09
N ARG A 87 3.47 9.50 -9.08
CA ARG A 87 2.46 8.57 -8.56
C ARG A 87 2.30 8.69 -7.04
N VAL A 88 3.40 8.80 -6.31
CA VAL A 88 3.40 9.07 -4.86
C VAL A 88 2.62 10.35 -4.57
N TRP A 89 2.88 11.42 -5.30
CA TRP A 89 2.16 12.69 -5.14
C TRP A 89 0.65 12.56 -5.41
N GLN A 90 0.25 11.82 -6.45
CA GLN A 90 -1.16 11.55 -6.75
C GLN A 90 -1.84 10.78 -5.62
N LEU A 91 -1.19 9.73 -5.09
CA LEU A 91 -1.72 8.95 -3.97
C LEU A 91 -1.79 9.77 -2.69
N TYR A 92 -0.76 10.56 -2.42
CA TYR A 92 -0.74 11.47 -1.27
C TYR A 92 -1.87 12.50 -1.32
N THR A 93 -2.07 13.13 -2.47
CA THR A 93 -3.19 14.10 -2.65
C THR A 93 -4.54 13.42 -2.47
N ALA A 94 -4.72 12.21 -3.05
CA ALA A 94 -5.94 11.43 -2.85
C ALA A 94 -6.14 11.06 -1.37
N TYR A 95 -5.07 10.67 -0.67
CA TYR A 95 -5.12 10.37 0.76
C TYR A 95 -5.58 11.59 1.57
N ILE A 96 -5.02 12.79 1.33
CA ILE A 96 -5.41 14.01 2.07
C ILE A 96 -6.90 14.32 1.85
N VAL A 97 -7.37 14.23 0.61
CA VAL A 97 -8.81 14.46 0.31
C VAL A 97 -9.68 13.44 1.03
N LEU A 98 -9.32 12.15 0.95
CA LEU A 98 -10.05 11.09 1.64
C LEU A 98 -10.01 11.25 3.16
N PHE A 99 -8.87 11.64 3.72
CA PHE A 99 -8.70 11.86 5.15
C PHE A 99 -9.65 12.96 5.65
N VAL A 100 -9.71 14.09 4.96
CA VAL A 100 -10.62 15.20 5.34
C VAL A 100 -12.08 14.76 5.23
N ILE A 101 -12.48 14.14 4.11
CA ILE A 101 -13.84 13.63 3.91
C ILE A 101 -14.20 12.60 5.00
N TYR A 102 -13.28 11.70 5.31
CA TYR A 102 -13.49 10.65 6.31
C TYR A 102 -13.74 11.23 7.70
N VAL A 103 -12.90 12.16 8.15
CA VAL A 103 -13.04 12.80 9.46
C VAL A 103 -14.37 13.57 9.56
N GLU A 104 -14.70 14.36 8.54
CA GLU A 104 -15.96 15.09 8.48
C GLU A 104 -17.19 14.17 8.48
N LEU A 105 -17.14 13.11 7.67
CA LEU A 105 -18.24 12.15 7.56
C LEU A 105 -18.50 11.44 8.90
N ILE A 106 -17.46 10.93 9.55
CA ILE A 106 -17.60 10.22 10.82
C ILE A 106 -18.07 11.18 11.92
N SER A 107 -17.52 12.39 11.97
CA SER A 107 -17.97 13.41 12.94
C SER A 107 -19.45 13.79 12.73
N TYR A 108 -19.87 13.93 11.48
CA TYR A 108 -21.28 14.22 11.14
C TYR A 108 -22.21 13.07 11.55
N VAL A 109 -21.84 11.81 11.25
CA VAL A 109 -22.62 10.62 11.60
C VAL A 109 -22.74 10.50 13.12
N ALA A 110 -21.62 10.60 13.84
CA ALA A 110 -21.61 10.53 15.31
C ALA A 110 -22.52 11.58 15.96
N ALA A 111 -22.51 12.81 15.45
CA ALA A 111 -23.38 13.88 15.93
C ALA A 111 -24.88 13.61 15.64
N ARG A 112 -25.19 12.99 14.50
CA ARG A 112 -26.57 12.70 14.09
C ARG A 112 -27.19 11.50 14.79
N THR A 113 -26.38 10.47 15.07
CA THR A 113 -26.84 9.23 15.69
C THR A 113 -26.79 9.24 17.21
N ALA A 114 -26.27 10.32 17.81
CA ALA A 114 -25.98 10.40 19.24
C ALA A 114 -25.16 9.22 19.77
N ALA A 115 -24.27 8.69 18.93
CA ALA A 115 -23.41 7.53 19.19
C ALA A 115 -21.93 7.97 19.20
N PRO A 116 -21.45 8.57 20.31
CA PRO A 116 -20.07 9.05 20.40
C PRO A 116 -19.04 7.90 20.31
N GLU A 117 -19.44 6.66 20.56
CA GLU A 117 -18.58 5.49 20.45
C GLU A 117 -18.02 5.30 19.04
N ILE A 118 -18.75 5.73 18.02
CA ILE A 118 -18.30 5.69 16.60
C ILE A 118 -16.97 6.43 16.45
N ILE A 119 -16.77 7.53 17.14
CA ILE A 119 -15.56 8.36 17.08
C ILE A 119 -14.33 7.58 17.54
N SER A 120 -14.46 6.83 18.62
CA SER A 120 -13.38 5.99 19.15
C SER A 120 -13.15 4.73 18.30
N GLU A 121 -14.22 4.12 17.80
CA GLU A 121 -14.17 2.94 16.93
C GLU A 121 -13.42 3.24 15.63
N PHE A 122 -13.65 4.41 15.03
CA PHE A 122 -12.98 4.83 13.81
C PHE A 122 -11.64 5.57 14.04
N ASN A 123 -11.18 5.60 15.31
CA ASN A 123 -9.89 6.17 15.72
C ASN A 123 -9.69 7.65 15.32
N ILE A 124 -10.73 8.46 15.45
CA ILE A 124 -10.70 9.91 15.18
C ILE A 124 -10.86 10.76 16.42
N THR A 125 -10.80 10.20 17.63
CA THR A 125 -10.94 10.91 18.92
C THR A 125 -9.97 12.08 19.00
N GLY A 126 -8.72 11.89 18.59
CA GLY A 126 -7.71 12.95 18.58
C GLY A 126 -8.07 14.15 17.70
N PHE A 127 -8.95 13.99 16.70
CA PHE A 127 -9.41 15.10 15.87
C PHE A 127 -10.39 16.00 16.64
N ILE A 128 -11.23 15.44 17.48
CA ILE A 128 -12.20 16.20 18.29
C ILE A 128 -11.48 16.95 19.40
N ASP A 129 -10.56 16.29 20.09
CA ASP A 129 -9.82 16.88 21.20
C ASP A 129 -8.80 17.94 20.75
N HIS A 130 -8.09 17.66 19.64
CA HIS A 130 -7.01 18.50 19.12
C HIS A 130 -7.02 18.55 17.58
N PRO A 131 -7.98 19.21 16.92
CA PRO A 131 -8.20 19.13 15.48
C PRO A 131 -6.98 19.56 14.65
N VAL A 132 -6.34 20.67 15.03
CA VAL A 132 -5.16 21.17 14.31
C VAL A 132 -3.98 20.20 14.40
N ARG A 133 -3.73 19.65 15.59
CA ARG A 133 -2.64 18.68 15.80
C ARG A 133 -2.89 17.40 15.00
N THR A 134 -4.10 16.89 14.98
CA THR A 134 -4.47 15.67 14.27
C THR A 134 -4.44 15.88 12.76
N LEU A 135 -4.83 17.07 12.27
CA LEU A 135 -4.63 17.43 10.86
C LEU A 135 -3.14 17.42 10.47
N ILE A 136 -2.27 18.00 11.31
CA ILE A 136 -0.83 17.97 11.07
C ILE A 136 -0.32 16.54 11.03
N TYR A 137 -0.72 15.68 11.97
CA TYR A 137 -0.36 14.26 11.94
C TYR A 137 -0.92 13.53 10.71
N GLY A 138 -2.12 13.89 10.25
CA GLY A 138 -2.68 13.39 9.00
C GLY A 138 -1.81 13.77 7.79
N LEU A 139 -1.40 15.03 7.70
CA LEU A 139 -0.51 15.50 6.62
C LEU A 139 0.84 14.76 6.60
N PHE A 140 1.39 14.43 7.77
CA PHE A 140 2.64 13.66 7.87
C PHE A 140 2.45 12.13 7.83
N LEU A 141 1.26 11.63 7.48
CA LEU A 141 0.93 10.20 7.45
C LEU A 141 1.08 9.51 8.82
N GLN A 142 0.98 10.26 9.91
CA GLN A 142 1.13 9.76 11.28
C GLN A 142 -0.22 9.52 11.98
N ALA A 143 -1.28 10.15 11.51
CA ALA A 143 -2.63 9.82 11.98
C ALA A 143 -3.04 8.46 11.39
N LYS A 144 -3.66 7.62 12.21
CA LYS A 144 -4.05 6.25 11.80
C LYS A 144 -5.59 6.09 11.89
N PRO A 145 -6.37 6.82 11.08
CA PRO A 145 -7.80 6.56 11.00
C PRO A 145 -8.03 5.17 10.44
N LEU A 146 -9.04 4.47 10.94
CA LEU A 146 -9.37 3.13 10.50
C LEU A 146 -9.57 3.11 8.96
N ASN A 147 -9.07 2.08 8.29
CA ASN A 147 -9.16 1.85 6.85
C ASN A 147 -8.35 2.78 5.93
N LEU A 148 -7.61 3.76 6.45
CA LEU A 148 -6.70 4.61 5.66
C LEU A 148 -5.21 4.26 5.85
N ASP A 149 -4.90 3.38 6.80
CA ASP A 149 -3.55 2.92 7.14
C ASP A 149 -2.87 2.19 5.97
N VAL A 150 -3.59 1.36 5.23
CA VAL A 150 -3.08 0.66 4.03
C VAL A 150 -2.62 1.65 2.97
N LEU A 151 -3.38 2.73 2.74
CA LEU A 151 -3.01 3.76 1.77
C LEU A 151 -1.75 4.53 2.19
N GLN A 152 -1.61 4.84 3.49
CA GLN A 152 -0.40 5.44 4.06
C GLN A 152 0.81 4.55 3.84
N LEU A 153 0.68 3.25 4.13
CA LEU A 153 1.74 2.26 3.93
C LEU A 153 2.18 2.19 2.47
N ILE A 154 1.23 2.14 1.53
CA ILE A 154 1.53 2.12 0.08
C ILE A 154 2.26 3.39 -0.34
N ILE A 155 1.85 4.57 0.12
CA ILE A 155 2.52 5.84 -0.17
C ILE A 155 3.97 5.81 0.31
N ALA A 156 4.20 5.37 1.56
CA ALA A 156 5.53 5.26 2.14
C ALA A 156 6.40 4.27 1.36
N LEU A 157 5.91 3.05 1.10
CA LEU A 157 6.63 2.04 0.35
C LEU A 157 6.97 2.50 -1.07
N MET A 158 6.02 3.15 -1.77
CA MET A 158 6.29 3.71 -3.09
C MET A 158 7.31 4.85 -3.07
N ALA A 159 7.36 5.66 -2.01
CA ALA A 159 8.36 6.72 -1.88
C ALA A 159 9.78 6.16 -1.75
N PHE A 160 9.95 5.00 -1.12
CA PHE A 160 11.23 4.28 -1.03
C PHE A 160 11.59 3.47 -2.28
N GLN A 161 10.64 3.23 -3.18
CA GLN A 161 10.82 2.38 -4.36
C GLN A 161 12.00 2.79 -5.28
N PRO A 162 12.29 4.08 -5.55
CA PRO A 162 13.45 4.45 -6.34
C PRO A 162 14.77 3.96 -5.75
N ILE A 163 14.91 3.99 -4.42
CA ILE A 163 16.11 3.51 -3.72
C ILE A 163 16.24 1.98 -3.89
N VAL A 164 15.14 1.26 -3.73
CA VAL A 164 15.11 -0.20 -3.90
C VAL A 164 15.46 -0.58 -5.34
N ILE A 165 14.87 0.08 -6.34
CA ILE A 165 15.15 -0.20 -7.76
C ILE A 165 16.60 0.12 -8.08
N PHE A 166 17.13 1.25 -7.61
CA PHE A 166 18.54 1.59 -7.79
C PHE A 166 19.44 0.51 -7.21
N GLY A 167 19.19 0.10 -5.97
CA GLY A 167 19.93 -0.95 -5.29
C GLY A 167 19.89 -2.28 -6.05
N LEU A 168 18.71 -2.71 -6.49
CA LEU A 168 18.54 -3.97 -7.23
C LEU A 168 19.24 -3.96 -8.59
N LEU A 169 19.28 -2.82 -9.27
CA LEU A 169 19.92 -2.71 -10.60
C LEU A 169 21.44 -2.62 -10.52
N TYR A 170 22.00 -1.95 -9.49
CA TYR A 170 23.44 -1.67 -9.43
C TYR A 170 24.20 -2.50 -8.38
N VAL A 171 23.56 -2.84 -7.26
CA VAL A 171 24.18 -3.56 -6.12
C VAL A 171 23.22 -4.61 -5.52
N PRO A 172 22.76 -5.59 -6.31
CA PRO A 172 21.67 -6.49 -5.91
C PRO A 172 21.96 -7.27 -4.62
N ASN A 173 23.18 -7.78 -4.45
CA ASN A 173 23.54 -8.53 -3.25
C ASN A 173 23.51 -7.68 -1.97
N ALA A 174 23.99 -6.44 -2.05
CA ALA A 174 23.95 -5.54 -0.91
C ALA A 174 22.50 -5.13 -0.57
N THR A 175 21.65 -4.93 -1.57
CA THR A 175 20.22 -4.62 -1.40
C THR A 175 19.49 -5.78 -0.73
N LEU A 176 19.73 -7.02 -1.15
CA LEU A 176 19.16 -8.20 -0.52
C LEU A 176 19.64 -8.37 0.93
N LEU A 177 20.94 -8.22 1.18
CA LEU A 177 21.49 -8.27 2.54
C LEU A 177 20.89 -7.18 3.43
N ALA A 178 20.75 -5.95 2.93
CA ALA A 178 20.12 -4.85 3.67
C ALA A 178 18.63 -5.16 3.98
N SER A 179 17.91 -5.77 3.05
CA SER A 179 16.52 -6.19 3.26
C SER A 179 16.40 -7.25 4.36
N VAL A 180 17.26 -8.27 4.32
CA VAL A 180 17.31 -9.32 5.36
C VAL A 180 17.72 -8.73 6.71
N ALA A 181 18.70 -7.84 6.73
CA ALA A 181 19.16 -7.17 7.97
C ALA A 181 18.05 -6.30 8.57
N LEU A 182 17.30 -5.56 7.73
CA LEU A 182 16.15 -4.77 8.18
C LEU A 182 15.05 -5.65 8.78
N TYR A 183 14.75 -6.77 8.13
CA TYR A 183 13.78 -7.74 8.64
C TYR A 183 14.24 -8.32 10.00
N ALA A 184 15.50 -8.72 10.11
CA ALA A 184 16.05 -9.25 11.36
C ALA A 184 16.03 -8.20 12.47
N ALA A 185 16.40 -6.95 12.16
CA ALA A 185 16.36 -5.84 13.11
C ALA A 185 14.93 -5.57 13.60
N ALA A 186 13.94 -5.55 12.70
CA ALA A 186 12.55 -5.36 13.07
C ALA A 186 12.03 -6.47 14.01
N ARG A 187 12.50 -7.71 13.81
CA ARG A 187 12.14 -8.85 14.68
C ARG A 187 12.82 -8.80 16.04
N VAL A 188 14.06 -8.31 16.12
CA VAL A 188 14.83 -8.20 17.39
C VAL A 188 14.37 -7.00 18.22
N LEU A 189 13.96 -5.92 17.57
CA LEU A 189 13.52 -4.68 18.22
C LEU A 189 12.00 -4.64 18.52
N ASP A 190 11.28 -5.74 18.26
CA ASP A 190 9.81 -5.85 18.44
C ASP A 190 9.03 -4.68 17.82
N TRP A 191 9.39 -4.33 16.59
CA TRP A 191 8.77 -3.25 15.82
C TRP A 191 7.64 -3.75 14.95
#